data_e7b72be243577cd0ea56a75e0cb781b7
#
_entry.id   e7b72be243577cd0ea56a75e0cb781b7
#
_cell.length_a   1.000
_cell.length_b   1.000
_cell.length_c   1.000
_cell.angle_alpha   90.00
_cell.angle_beta   90.00
_cell.angle_gamma   90.00
#
_symmetry.space_group_name_H-M   'P 1'
#
loop_
_entity.id
_entity.type
_entity.pdbx_description
1 polymer ?
#
loop_
_entity_poly.entity_id
_entity_poly.type
_entity_poly.pdbx_seq_one_letter_code
_entity_poly.pdbx_strand_id
1 'polypeptide(L)'
;MRSVAIVGLGWLGLPLARHLKNLGWEVKGTKRTHDGVEQMRLMRLEAYHLELTPEINADPDDVSALLDVDSLIINIPPSQYFFDLNQ
;
A
#
# COMPACT_ATOMS: atom_id res chain seq x y z
N MET A 1 -4.32 9.90 -17.30
CA MET A 1 -3.82 10.07 -15.92
C MET A 1 -3.10 8.82 -15.51
N ARG A 2 -1.92 8.96 -14.95
CA ARG A 2 -1.16 7.79 -14.47
C ARG A 2 -1.68 7.35 -13.11
N SER A 3 -1.65 6.06 -12.86
CA SER A 3 -2.08 5.50 -11.59
C SER A 3 -1.00 4.60 -11.02
N VAL A 4 -0.91 4.58 -9.70
CA VAL A 4 0.08 3.80 -8.98
C VAL A 4 -0.51 3.25 -7.69
N ALA A 5 -0.15 2.02 -7.37
CA ALA A 5 -0.45 1.42 -6.07
C ALA A 5 0.84 1.29 -5.28
N ILE A 6 0.79 1.67 -4.01
CA ILE A 6 1.92 1.56 -3.09
C ILE A 6 1.56 0.57 -2.01
N VAL A 7 2.19 -0.60 -2.04
CA VAL A 7 2.01 -1.59 -0.99
C VAL A 7 2.88 -1.17 0.19
N GLY A 8 2.23 -0.73 1.25
CA GLY A 8 2.91 -0.25 2.46
C GLY A 8 2.95 1.27 2.56
N LEU A 9 1.84 1.88 3.01
CA LEU A 9 1.77 3.32 3.29
C LEU A 9 2.30 3.58 4.70
N GLY A 10 3.56 3.28 4.90
CA GLY A 10 4.21 3.55 6.16
C GLY A 10 5.11 4.76 6.05
N TRP A 11 6.20 4.70 6.75
CA TRP A 11 7.17 5.76 6.91
C TRP A 11 7.63 6.38 5.58
N LEU A 12 8.03 5.57 4.59
CA LEU A 12 8.46 6.08 3.28
C LEU A 12 7.33 6.13 2.25
N GLY A 13 6.41 5.18 2.35
CA GLY A 13 5.33 5.09 1.37
C GLY A 13 4.36 6.24 1.44
N LEU A 14 4.06 6.75 2.64
CA LEU A 14 3.13 7.85 2.78
C LEU A 14 3.65 9.16 2.18
N PRO A 15 4.89 9.60 2.47
CA PRO A 15 5.41 10.79 1.80
C PRO A 15 5.47 10.64 0.28
N LEU A 16 5.82 9.46 -0.22
CA LEU A 16 5.85 9.19 -1.65
C LEU A 16 4.45 9.28 -2.25
N ALA A 17 3.46 8.69 -1.59
CA ALA A 17 2.08 8.75 -2.05
C ALA A 17 1.58 10.19 -2.17
N ARG A 18 1.87 11.01 -1.17
CA ARG A 18 1.48 12.43 -1.17
C ARG A 18 2.18 13.19 -2.28
N HIS A 19 3.44 12.92 -2.49
CA HIS A 19 4.21 13.57 -3.55
C HIS A 19 3.63 13.24 -4.92
N LEU A 20 3.39 11.97 -5.20
CA LEU A 20 2.83 11.54 -6.47
C LEU A 20 1.43 12.11 -6.69
N LYS A 21 0.62 12.15 -5.64
CA LYS A 21 -0.71 12.73 -5.73
C LYS A 21 -0.64 14.22 -6.08
N ASN A 22 0.31 14.93 -5.52
CA ASN A 22 0.52 16.34 -5.84
C ASN A 22 0.97 16.54 -7.29
N LEU A 23 1.60 15.53 -7.87
CA LEU A 23 1.99 15.57 -9.28
C LEU A 23 0.84 15.19 -10.23
N GLY A 24 -0.34 14.91 -9.70
CA GLY A 24 -1.50 14.57 -10.51
C GLY A 24 -1.70 13.08 -10.74
N TRP A 25 -0.93 12.22 -10.07
CA TRP A 25 -1.13 10.78 -10.17
C TRP A 25 -2.36 10.35 -9.37
N GLU A 26 -3.00 9.32 -9.86
CA GLU A 26 -4.00 8.59 -9.09
C GLU A 26 -3.27 7.57 -8.23
N VAL A 27 -3.36 7.72 -6.91
CA VAL A 27 -2.56 6.94 -5.97
C VAL A 27 -3.46 6.09 -5.08
N LYS A 28 -3.14 4.81 -4.99
CA LYS A 28 -3.76 3.87 -4.06
C LYS A 28 -2.68 3.31 -3.16
N GLY A 29 -3.05 2.89 -1.95
CA GLY A 29 -2.06 2.33 -1.05
C GLY A 29 -2.65 1.33 -0.07
N THR A 30 -1.79 0.69 0.69
CA THR A 30 -2.23 -0.30 1.68
C THR A 30 -1.70 0.01 3.06
N LYS A 31 -2.46 -0.41 4.06
CA LYS A 31 -2.06 -0.41 5.46
C LYS A 31 -2.35 -1.78 6.05
N ARG A 32 -1.61 -2.14 7.07
CA ARG A 32 -1.75 -3.46 7.70
C ARG A 32 -2.92 -3.55 8.67
N THR A 33 -3.47 -2.43 9.09
CA THR A 33 -4.59 -2.40 10.02
C THR A 33 -5.76 -1.63 9.45
N HIS A 34 -6.96 -1.99 9.88
CA HIS A 34 -8.16 -1.27 9.47
C HIS A 34 -8.16 0.16 9.98
N ASP A 35 -7.64 0.40 11.18
CA ASP A 35 -7.50 1.76 11.71
C ASP A 35 -6.57 2.59 10.85
N GLY A 36 -5.47 2.00 10.39
CA GLY A 36 -4.55 2.68 9.49
C GLY A 36 -5.20 3.05 8.15
N VAL A 37 -6.02 2.15 7.62
CA VAL A 37 -6.77 2.42 6.39
C VAL A 37 -7.72 3.60 6.60
N GLU A 38 -8.45 3.63 7.71
CA GLU A 38 -9.35 4.74 8.02
C GLU A 38 -8.60 6.07 8.10
N GLN A 39 -7.43 6.08 8.75
CA GLN A 39 -6.63 7.29 8.84
C GLN A 39 -6.18 7.78 7.47
N MET A 40 -5.80 6.87 6.58
CA MET A 40 -5.40 7.25 5.22
C MET A 40 -6.58 7.81 4.44
N ARG A 41 -7.75 7.22 4.59
CA ARG A 41 -8.97 7.71 3.93
C ARG A 41 -9.35 9.11 4.42
N LEU A 42 -9.16 9.39 5.70
CA LEU A 42 -9.38 10.73 6.25
C LEU A 42 -8.42 11.76 5.63
N MET A 43 -7.27 11.33 5.19
CA MET A 43 -6.30 12.17 4.49
C MET A 43 -6.56 12.21 2.99
N ARG A 44 -7.70 11.69 2.54
CA ARG A 44 -8.11 11.64 1.13
C ARG A 44 -7.19 10.78 0.27
N LEU A 45 -6.61 9.75 0.85
CA LEU A 45 -5.86 8.73 0.12
C LEU A 45 -6.74 7.50 -0.04
N GLU A 46 -6.76 6.93 -1.22
CA GLU A 46 -7.46 5.68 -1.46
C GLU A 46 -6.61 4.56 -0.87
N ALA A 47 -7.12 3.93 0.18
CA ALA A 47 -6.36 2.94 0.93
C ALA A 47 -7.16 1.67 1.14
N TYR A 48 -6.44 0.56 1.17
CA TYR A 48 -7.01 -0.77 1.34
C TYR A 48 -6.24 -1.52 2.41
N HIS A 49 -6.93 -2.43 3.07
CA HIS A 49 -6.32 -3.32 4.06
C HIS A 49 -5.57 -4.44 3.34
N LEU A 50 -4.30 -4.59 3.67
CA LEU A 50 -3.50 -5.71 3.19
C LEU A 50 -2.48 -6.06 4.24
N GLU A 51 -2.53 -7.29 4.70
CA GLU A 51 -1.57 -7.81 5.67
C GLU A 51 -0.82 -8.98 5.02
N LEU A 52 0.46 -8.79 4.82
CA LEU A 52 1.32 -9.83 4.26
C LEU A 52 1.92 -10.63 5.39
N THR A 53 1.42 -11.82 5.55
CA THR A 53 1.93 -12.84 6.47
C THR A 53 2.31 -14.03 5.59
N PRO A 54 2.55 -15.23 6.13
CA PRO A 54 2.68 -16.39 5.25
C PRO A 54 1.50 -16.54 4.30
N GLU A 55 0.35 -15.98 4.68
CA GLU A 55 -0.82 -15.89 3.82
C GLU A 55 -1.16 -14.43 3.59
N ILE A 56 -1.75 -14.13 2.44
CA ILE A 56 -2.24 -12.78 2.17
C ILE A 56 -3.59 -12.63 2.87
N ASN A 57 -3.65 -11.68 3.79
CA ASN A 57 -4.87 -11.37 4.51
C ASN A 57 -5.47 -10.09 3.96
N ALA A 58 -6.36 -10.22 2.99
CA ALA A 58 -7.02 -9.10 2.33
C ALA A 58 -8.29 -9.58 1.64
N ASP A 59 -9.22 -8.66 1.43
CA ASP A 59 -10.41 -8.93 0.64
C ASP A 59 -10.01 -9.06 -0.85
N PRO A 60 -10.42 -10.13 -1.55
CA PRO A 60 -10.07 -10.29 -2.97
C PRO A 60 -10.52 -9.13 -3.85
N ASP A 61 -11.67 -8.52 -3.56
CA ASP A 61 -12.15 -7.38 -4.32
C ASP A 61 -11.25 -6.16 -4.10
N ASP A 62 -10.76 -5.97 -2.88
CA ASP A 62 -9.82 -4.90 -2.56
C ASP A 62 -8.50 -5.12 -3.28
N VAL A 63 -8.02 -6.35 -3.35
CA VAL A 63 -6.78 -6.66 -4.07
C VAL A 63 -6.95 -6.38 -5.56
N SER A 64 -8.07 -6.74 -6.15
CA SER A 64 -8.34 -6.45 -7.55
C SER A 64 -8.35 -4.95 -7.81
N ALA A 65 -9.00 -4.18 -6.94
CA ALA A 65 -9.05 -2.73 -7.07
C ALA A 65 -7.67 -2.11 -6.92
N LEU A 66 -6.87 -2.63 -5.98
CA LEU A 66 -5.52 -2.15 -5.75
C LEU A 66 -4.63 -2.37 -6.96
N LEU A 67 -4.75 -3.52 -7.62
CA LEU A 67 -3.90 -3.89 -8.74
C LEU A 67 -4.36 -3.29 -10.08
N ASP A 68 -5.48 -2.61 -10.11
CA ASP A 68 -5.96 -1.93 -11.32
C ASP A 68 -5.26 -0.58 -11.46
N VAL A 69 -3.96 -0.63 -11.71
CA VAL A 69 -3.10 0.55 -11.81
C VAL A 69 -2.04 0.33 -12.87
N ASP A 70 -1.42 1.42 -13.29
CA ASP A 70 -0.32 1.37 -14.28
C ASP A 70 1.00 0.90 -13.68
N SER A 71 1.23 1.22 -12.41
CA SER A 71 2.51 0.92 -11.75
C SER A 71 2.25 0.41 -10.33
N LEU A 72 3.15 -0.43 -9.86
CA LEU A 72 3.09 -0.97 -8.51
C LEU A 72 4.42 -0.73 -7.80
N ILE A 73 4.36 -0.16 -6.62
CA ILE A 73 5.53 0.06 -5.78
C ILE A 73 5.33 -0.75 -4.50
N ILE A 74 6.30 -1.57 -4.17
CA ILE A 74 6.27 -2.36 -2.94
C ILE A 74 7.24 -1.75 -1.95
N ASN A 75 6.70 -1.18 -0.89
CA ASN A 75 7.46 -0.54 0.17
C ASN A 75 7.24 -1.28 1.48
N ILE A 76 7.97 -2.34 1.66
CA ILE A 76 7.86 -3.23 2.82
C ILE A 76 9.16 -3.14 3.62
N PRO A 77 9.10 -2.92 4.94
CA PRO A 77 10.32 -2.87 5.74
C PRO A 77 11.07 -4.20 5.66
N PRO A 78 12.35 -4.19 5.28
CA PRO A 78 13.11 -5.43 5.12
C PRO A 78 13.15 -6.27 6.37
N SER A 79 13.16 -5.64 7.52
CA SER A 79 13.25 -6.34 8.79
C SER A 79 12.07 -7.23 9.09
N GLN A 80 10.95 -7.06 8.40
CA GLN A 80 9.76 -7.88 8.61
C GLN A 80 9.73 -9.14 7.78
N TYR A 81 10.48 -9.19 6.69
CA TYR A 81 10.35 -10.25 5.69
C TYR A 81 11.66 -10.93 5.37
N PHE A 82 12.71 -10.50 5.99
CA PHE A 82 14.05 -10.89 5.63
C PHE A 82 14.54 -11.85 6.67
N PHE A 83 14.14 -12.58 7.35
CA PHE A 83 14.74 -13.21 8.49
C PHE A 83 15.05 -14.65 8.33
N ASP A 84 14.56 -15.30 7.35
CA ASP A 84 14.67 -16.75 7.34
C ASP A 84 15.22 -17.34 6.11
N LEU A 85 15.81 -16.54 5.26
CA LEU A 85 16.33 -17.05 4.02
C LEU A 85 17.53 -17.98 4.21
N ASN A 86 18.17 -17.90 5.36
CA ASN A 86 19.35 -18.69 5.66
C ASN A 86 19.08 -19.84 6.61
N GLN A 87 17.87 -20.15 6.89
CA GLN A 87 17.51 -21.16 7.87
C GLN A 87 16.88 -22.38 7.24
#